data_b7dd3c9012923dceb7bf9f01eaf4a3c4
#
_entry.id   b7dd3c9012923dceb7bf9f01eaf4a3c4
#
_cell.length_a   1.000
_cell.length_b   1.000
_cell.length_c   1.000
_cell.angle_alpha   90.00
_cell.angle_beta   90.00
_cell.angle_gamma   90.00
#
_symmetry.space_group_name_H-M   'P 1'
#
loop_
_entity.id
_entity.type
_entity.pdbx_description
1 polymer ?
#
loop_
_entity_poly.entity_id
_entity_poly.type
_entity_poly.pdbx_seq_one_letter_code
_entity_poly.pdbx_strand_id
1 'polypeptide(L)'
;MDKKSYRSETCVQRSRRHFLSHLGGLAALSTPFTSFTNSLLANAEELKKQHKSAILLWMGGGPSTMDIWDLKPGQATGGPFQQISTSVDGIAISEHMPMTAKQMHHLAIVRSMSTREADHQRGRYYMHTGFVPNPNVEHPGYGSLIAHELATAVPSLEIPPFVSVGGGSVGPGFLGTTWAPFVVSSQGDVKNLESSVSQERLVSRLQMLAAIENRFIQERRGQLPEDHREVVGKSVQLMSSSQLAAFQVSEEPASVQERYGETDFGRGCLMARRLVEVGVPFVEVNLGGWDNHSNIFGTLADQRLPNLDRAMSALIADLADRGILDTTAVIWMGEFGRTPTINGNGGRDHW
;
A
#
# COMPACT_ATOMS: atom_id res chain seq x y z
N MET A 1 24.58 -69.01 -28.03
CA MET A 1 23.44 -69.45 -27.22
C MET A 1 23.14 -68.35 -26.21
N ASP A 2 21.93 -68.04 -26.15
CA ASP A 2 21.18 -67.09 -25.36
C ASP A 2 20.99 -65.66 -25.91
N LYS A 3 19.82 -65.51 -26.51
CA LYS A 3 19.24 -64.25 -26.92
C LYS A 3 18.58 -63.54 -25.70
N LYS A 4 19.15 -62.44 -25.21
CA LYS A 4 18.42 -61.55 -24.32
C LYS A 4 17.49 -60.64 -25.11
N SER A 5 16.21 -60.85 -24.93
CA SER A 5 15.15 -60.05 -25.50
C SER A 5 15.17 -58.64 -24.90
N TYR A 6 15.26 -57.63 -25.74
CA TYR A 6 14.95 -56.23 -25.40
C TYR A 6 13.42 -56.10 -25.30
N ARG A 7 12.95 -55.83 -24.08
CA ARG A 7 11.56 -55.37 -23.87
C ARG A 7 11.46 -53.93 -24.35
N SER A 8 10.64 -53.70 -25.33
CA SER A 8 10.26 -52.36 -25.77
C SER A 8 9.44 -51.65 -24.65
N GLU A 9 9.91 -50.50 -24.24
CA GLU A 9 9.13 -49.60 -23.42
C GLU A 9 7.90 -49.17 -24.18
N THR A 10 6.74 -49.53 -23.67
CA THR A 10 5.45 -49.11 -24.19
C THR A 10 5.30 -47.59 -24.06
N CYS A 11 5.34 -46.95 -25.21
CA CYS A 11 4.92 -45.56 -25.35
C CYS A 11 3.45 -45.46 -24.93
N VAL A 12 3.16 -44.90 -23.77
CA VAL A 12 1.81 -44.67 -23.28
C VAL A 12 1.18 -43.63 -24.19
N GLN A 13 0.35 -44.10 -25.13
CA GLN A 13 -0.53 -43.20 -25.90
C GLN A 13 -1.45 -42.46 -24.95
N ARG A 14 -1.13 -41.21 -24.69
CA ARG A 14 -1.99 -40.31 -23.92
C ARG A 14 -3.26 -40.05 -24.72
N SER A 15 -4.34 -40.72 -24.35
CA SER A 15 -5.63 -40.58 -25.04
C SER A 15 -6.22 -39.17 -24.80
N ARG A 16 -7.08 -38.72 -25.73
CA ARG A 16 -7.83 -37.45 -25.58
C ARG A 16 -8.61 -37.37 -24.26
N ARG A 17 -9.00 -38.51 -23.70
CA ARG A 17 -9.63 -38.61 -22.37
C ARG A 17 -8.67 -38.22 -21.23
N HIS A 18 -7.41 -38.61 -21.30
CA HIS A 18 -6.40 -38.23 -20.32
C HIS A 18 -6.10 -36.69 -20.36
N PHE A 19 -6.08 -36.13 -21.57
CA PHE A 19 -5.93 -34.70 -21.75
C PHE A 19 -7.13 -33.92 -21.15
N LEU A 20 -8.34 -34.37 -21.41
CA LEU A 20 -9.57 -33.77 -20.88
C LEU A 20 -9.70 -33.94 -19.36
N SER A 21 -9.23 -35.06 -18.78
CA SER A 21 -9.20 -35.22 -17.32
C SER A 21 -8.18 -34.31 -16.62
N HIS A 22 -7.07 -34.02 -17.30
CA HIS A 22 -6.09 -33.05 -16.78
C HIS A 22 -6.58 -31.59 -16.90
N LEU A 23 -7.31 -31.26 -17.97
CA LEU A 23 -8.00 -29.98 -18.13
C LEU A 23 -9.11 -29.80 -17.09
N GLY A 24 -9.89 -30.85 -16.81
CA GLY A 24 -10.89 -30.86 -15.75
C GLY A 24 -10.27 -30.70 -14.35
N GLY A 25 -9.09 -31.30 -14.10
CA GLY A 25 -8.34 -31.14 -12.87
C GLY A 25 -7.76 -29.73 -12.68
N LEU A 26 -7.27 -29.11 -13.76
CA LEU A 26 -6.82 -27.71 -13.77
C LEU A 26 -7.99 -26.73 -13.57
N ALA A 27 -9.15 -27.00 -14.16
CA ALA A 27 -10.37 -26.22 -13.92
C ALA A 27 -10.85 -26.33 -12.46
N ALA A 28 -10.73 -27.51 -11.84
CA ALA A 28 -11.08 -27.72 -10.43
C ALA A 28 -10.10 -27.02 -9.46
N LEU A 29 -8.83 -26.85 -9.83
CA LEU A 29 -7.83 -26.11 -9.07
C LEU A 29 -7.96 -24.58 -9.26
N SER A 30 -8.58 -24.11 -10.34
CA SER A 30 -8.86 -22.70 -10.58
C SER A 30 -10.17 -22.23 -9.93
N THR A 31 -11.06 -23.14 -9.50
CA THR A 31 -12.35 -22.79 -8.88
C THR A 31 -12.25 -21.97 -7.59
N PRO A 32 -11.28 -22.17 -6.68
CA PRO A 32 -11.13 -21.27 -5.51
C PRO A 32 -10.76 -19.83 -5.91
N PHE A 33 -9.91 -19.67 -6.93
CA PHE A 33 -9.48 -18.35 -7.39
C PHE A 33 -10.58 -17.62 -8.16
N THR A 34 -11.29 -18.31 -9.02
CA THR A 34 -12.46 -17.74 -9.75
C THR A 34 -13.63 -17.49 -8.81
N SER A 35 -13.84 -18.33 -7.79
CA SER A 35 -14.87 -18.10 -6.77
C SER A 35 -14.55 -16.91 -5.89
N PHE A 36 -13.27 -16.68 -5.53
CA PHE A 36 -12.85 -15.50 -4.78
C PHE A 36 -13.01 -14.21 -5.58
N THR A 37 -12.54 -14.17 -6.84
CA THR A 37 -12.72 -13.02 -7.74
C THR A 37 -14.19 -12.75 -8.04
N ASN A 38 -14.99 -13.79 -8.29
CA ASN A 38 -16.43 -13.64 -8.50
C ASN A 38 -17.15 -13.21 -7.22
N SER A 39 -16.69 -13.66 -6.04
CA SER A 39 -17.22 -13.19 -4.74
C SER A 39 -16.87 -11.73 -4.50
N LEU A 40 -15.67 -11.28 -4.83
CA LEU A 40 -15.29 -9.86 -4.77
C LEU A 40 -16.14 -9.01 -5.73
N LEU A 41 -16.32 -9.45 -6.96
CA LEU A 41 -17.14 -8.74 -7.95
C LEU A 41 -18.62 -8.73 -7.54
N ALA A 42 -19.15 -9.84 -7.04
CA ALA A 42 -20.53 -9.93 -6.56
C ALA A 42 -20.80 -9.07 -5.32
N ASN A 43 -19.76 -8.85 -4.49
CA ASN A 43 -19.88 -8.02 -3.30
C ASN A 43 -19.35 -6.58 -3.53
N ALA A 44 -18.89 -6.24 -4.73
CA ALA A 44 -18.30 -4.91 -5.01
C ALA A 44 -19.27 -3.76 -4.68
N GLU A 45 -20.55 -3.89 -5.00
CA GLU A 45 -21.57 -2.90 -4.67
C GLU A 45 -21.82 -2.79 -3.17
N GLU A 46 -21.75 -3.90 -2.43
CA GLU A 46 -21.88 -3.88 -0.97
C GLU A 46 -20.62 -3.31 -0.29
N LEU A 47 -19.44 -3.67 -0.81
CA LEU A 47 -18.18 -3.08 -0.37
C LEU A 47 -18.13 -1.56 -0.62
N LYS A 48 -18.67 -1.10 -1.76
CA LYS A 48 -18.81 0.32 -2.06
C LYS A 48 -19.73 1.01 -1.05
N LYS A 49 -20.87 0.40 -0.68
CA LYS A 49 -21.81 0.97 0.30
C LYS A 49 -21.22 1.07 1.72
N GLN A 50 -20.26 0.25 2.07
CA GLN A 50 -19.63 0.21 3.39
C GLN A 50 -18.47 1.21 3.58
N HIS A 51 -18.21 2.10 2.62
CA HIS A 51 -17.11 3.07 2.67
C HIS A 51 -15.77 2.44 3.06
N LYS A 52 -15.39 1.35 2.39
CA LYS A 52 -14.11 0.64 2.66
C LYS A 52 -12.92 1.51 2.30
N SER A 53 -11.92 1.48 3.16
CA SER A 53 -10.65 2.19 2.97
C SER A 53 -9.46 1.28 3.19
N ALA A 54 -8.29 1.67 2.70
CA ALA A 54 -7.03 1.03 3.00
C ALA A 54 -5.95 2.06 3.33
N ILE A 55 -5.15 1.76 4.34
CA ILE A 55 -3.97 2.52 4.72
C ILE A 55 -2.75 1.63 4.51
N LEU A 56 -1.86 2.04 3.61
CA LEU A 56 -0.59 1.37 3.38
C LEU A 56 0.51 2.07 4.17
N LEU A 57 1.12 1.38 5.12
CA LEU A 57 2.34 1.79 5.80
C LEU A 57 3.52 1.23 5.01
N TRP A 58 4.13 2.06 4.19
CA TRP A 58 5.22 1.67 3.31
C TRP A 58 6.58 1.85 3.97
N MET A 59 7.30 0.73 4.16
CA MET A 59 8.62 0.67 4.80
C MET A 59 9.73 0.70 3.74
N GLY A 60 10.02 1.88 3.20
CA GLY A 60 10.99 2.02 2.11
C GLY A 60 12.41 1.70 2.53
N GLY A 61 13.00 0.74 1.84
CA GLY A 61 14.34 0.22 2.10
C GLY A 61 14.38 -1.27 2.47
N GLY A 62 13.25 -2.00 2.42
CA GLY A 62 13.21 -3.44 2.67
C GLY A 62 13.52 -3.81 4.12
N PRO A 63 12.55 -3.72 5.04
CA PRO A 63 12.73 -4.02 6.45
C PRO A 63 13.06 -5.49 6.69
N SER A 64 13.92 -5.77 7.69
CA SER A 64 14.25 -7.13 8.11
C SER A 64 13.12 -7.74 8.93
N THR A 65 12.28 -8.54 8.31
CA THR A 65 11.17 -9.22 9.01
C THR A 65 11.66 -10.17 10.10
N MET A 66 12.87 -10.72 9.95
CA MET A 66 13.51 -11.60 10.94
C MET A 66 13.86 -10.88 12.25
N ASP A 67 14.03 -9.56 12.22
CA ASP A 67 14.37 -8.77 13.40
C ASP A 67 13.16 -8.05 14.00
N ILE A 68 11.98 -8.18 13.35
CA ILE A 68 10.73 -7.50 13.72
C ILE A 68 9.61 -8.50 14.08
N TRP A 69 9.22 -9.35 13.11
CA TRP A 69 8.02 -10.19 13.18
C TRP A 69 8.29 -11.68 13.37
N ASP A 70 9.47 -12.14 13.01
CA ASP A 70 9.80 -13.58 12.97
C ASP A 70 11.22 -13.86 13.49
N LEU A 71 11.50 -13.44 14.72
CA LEU A 71 12.81 -13.57 15.35
C LEU A 71 13.23 -15.03 15.52
N LYS A 72 14.54 -15.27 15.44
CA LYS A 72 15.14 -16.59 15.60
C LYS A 72 16.15 -16.57 16.78
N PRO A 73 15.69 -16.36 18.01
CA PRO A 73 16.60 -16.26 19.16
C PRO A 73 17.46 -17.51 19.30
N GLY A 74 18.75 -17.33 19.62
CA GLY A 74 19.70 -18.41 19.77
C GLY A 74 20.23 -19.04 18.47
N GLN A 75 19.71 -18.63 17.30
CA GLN A 75 20.23 -19.04 16.01
C GLN A 75 21.34 -18.08 15.55
N ALA A 76 22.32 -18.59 14.79
CA ALA A 76 23.40 -17.76 14.24
C ALA A 76 22.88 -16.60 13.35
N THR A 77 21.69 -16.75 12.78
CA THR A 77 21.02 -15.76 11.94
C THR A 77 20.09 -14.84 12.73
N GLY A 78 19.83 -15.10 14.01
CA GLY A 78 18.76 -14.46 14.80
C GLY A 78 19.07 -13.05 15.30
N GLY A 79 20.35 -12.66 15.33
CA GLY A 79 20.74 -11.37 15.91
C GLY A 79 20.55 -11.28 17.42
N PRO A 80 20.73 -10.10 18.03
CA PRO A 80 20.69 -9.89 19.47
C PRO A 80 19.29 -9.71 20.05
N PHE A 81 18.27 -9.40 19.23
CA PHE A 81 16.93 -9.04 19.70
C PHE A 81 16.20 -10.24 20.31
N GLN A 82 15.44 -9.96 21.36
CA GLN A 82 14.62 -10.93 22.06
C GLN A 82 13.16 -10.82 21.64
N GLN A 83 12.44 -11.91 21.86
CA GLN A 83 11.00 -11.97 21.62
C GLN A 83 10.25 -11.54 22.89
N ILE A 84 9.14 -10.82 22.69
CA ILE A 84 8.14 -10.59 23.74
C ILE A 84 6.82 -11.22 23.36
N SER A 85 6.07 -11.65 24.36
CA SER A 85 4.70 -12.15 24.19
C SER A 85 3.78 -11.01 23.72
N THR A 86 2.73 -11.38 23.00
CA THR A 86 1.73 -10.44 22.53
C THR A 86 0.38 -10.69 23.21
N SER A 87 -0.64 -9.89 22.85
CA SER A 87 -2.03 -10.10 23.28
C SER A 87 -2.67 -11.39 22.73
N VAL A 88 -1.95 -12.14 21.88
CA VAL A 88 -2.42 -13.40 21.28
C VAL A 88 -1.44 -14.51 21.65
N ASP A 89 -1.94 -15.57 22.29
CA ASP A 89 -1.13 -16.71 22.70
C ASP A 89 -0.41 -17.37 21.49
N GLY A 90 0.87 -17.70 21.70
CA GLY A 90 1.70 -18.35 20.67
C GLY A 90 2.26 -17.41 19.61
N ILE A 91 1.93 -16.12 19.66
CA ILE A 91 2.53 -15.10 18.77
C ILE A 91 3.48 -14.24 19.59
N ALA A 92 4.74 -14.20 19.16
CA ALA A 92 5.77 -13.33 19.72
C ALA A 92 6.38 -12.47 18.61
N ILE A 93 6.79 -11.24 18.97
CA ILE A 93 7.45 -10.27 18.09
C ILE A 93 8.64 -9.64 18.81
N SER A 94 9.35 -8.72 18.13
CA SER A 94 10.52 -8.03 18.69
C SER A 94 10.19 -7.28 20.00
N GLU A 95 11.12 -7.35 20.98
CA GLU A 95 11.07 -6.58 22.23
C GLU A 95 10.96 -5.07 22.02
N HIS A 96 11.37 -4.57 20.84
CA HIS A 96 11.28 -3.16 20.46
C HIS A 96 9.90 -2.75 19.94
N MET A 97 8.90 -3.66 19.97
CA MET A 97 7.53 -3.41 19.50
C MET A 97 6.46 -3.65 20.60
N PRO A 98 6.66 -3.16 21.85
CA PRO A 98 5.78 -3.51 22.98
C PRO A 98 4.37 -2.91 22.86
N MET A 99 4.18 -1.80 22.16
CA MET A 99 2.86 -1.20 21.98
C MET A 99 2.06 -1.97 20.91
N THR A 100 2.71 -2.36 19.82
CA THR A 100 2.12 -3.21 18.77
C THR A 100 1.81 -4.61 19.30
N ALA A 101 2.63 -5.17 20.20
CA ALA A 101 2.37 -6.45 20.84
C ALA A 101 1.00 -6.47 21.56
N LYS A 102 0.57 -5.35 22.14
CA LYS A 102 -0.75 -5.19 22.77
C LYS A 102 -1.91 -5.16 21.76
N GLN A 103 -1.64 -4.79 20.52
CA GLN A 103 -2.63 -4.71 19.43
C GLN A 103 -2.67 -5.97 18.56
N MET A 104 -1.93 -7.04 18.92
CA MET A 104 -1.76 -8.22 18.06
C MET A 104 -3.09 -8.90 17.70
N HIS A 105 -4.09 -8.83 18.54
CA HIS A 105 -5.42 -9.40 18.28
C HIS A 105 -6.15 -8.72 17.08
N HIS A 106 -5.66 -7.57 16.62
CA HIS A 106 -6.12 -6.90 15.40
C HIS A 106 -5.25 -7.21 14.18
N LEU A 107 -4.16 -7.97 14.32
CA LEU A 107 -3.14 -8.14 13.31
C LEU A 107 -3.08 -9.56 12.74
N ALA A 108 -2.82 -9.68 11.48
CA ALA A 108 -2.44 -10.94 10.83
C ALA A 108 -1.02 -10.80 10.24
N ILE A 109 -0.12 -11.71 10.60
CA ILE A 109 1.27 -11.70 10.13
C ILE A 109 1.46 -12.76 9.06
N VAL A 110 1.79 -12.35 7.82
CA VAL A 110 2.13 -13.25 6.72
C VAL A 110 3.65 -13.40 6.67
N ARG A 111 4.20 -14.44 7.32
CA ARG A 111 5.65 -14.69 7.41
C ARG A 111 6.25 -15.36 6.18
N SER A 112 5.43 -15.90 5.31
CA SER A 112 5.84 -16.64 4.11
C SER A 112 5.91 -15.80 2.83
N MET A 113 5.80 -14.47 2.94
CA MET A 113 5.94 -13.58 1.78
C MET A 113 7.35 -13.69 1.20
N SER A 114 7.43 -13.78 -0.12
CA SER A 114 8.69 -13.75 -0.85
C SER A 114 8.54 -12.91 -2.12
N THR A 115 9.65 -12.33 -2.57
CA THR A 115 9.71 -11.57 -3.82
C THR A 115 10.81 -12.14 -4.72
N ARG A 116 10.74 -11.81 -6.00
CA ARG A 116 11.79 -12.13 -6.99
C ARG A 116 12.75 -10.97 -7.21
N GLU A 117 12.45 -9.83 -6.59
CA GLU A 117 13.18 -8.58 -6.81
C GLU A 117 14.05 -8.27 -5.58
N ALA A 118 15.30 -7.92 -5.85
CA ALA A 118 16.27 -7.48 -4.84
C ALA A 118 16.83 -6.08 -5.15
N ASP A 119 16.22 -5.36 -6.09
CA ASP A 119 16.47 -3.96 -6.41
C ASP A 119 15.32 -3.11 -5.87
N HIS A 120 15.62 -1.98 -5.24
CA HIS A 120 14.62 -1.14 -4.58
C HIS A 120 13.53 -0.62 -5.52
N GLN A 121 13.90 -0.15 -6.71
CA GLN A 121 12.93 0.42 -7.64
C GLN A 121 12.04 -0.67 -8.23
N ARG A 122 12.63 -1.78 -8.63
CA ARG A 122 11.92 -2.93 -9.19
C ARG A 122 11.04 -3.60 -8.13
N GLY A 123 11.57 -3.79 -6.92
CA GLY A 123 10.84 -4.35 -5.79
C GLY A 123 9.67 -3.47 -5.36
N ARG A 124 9.87 -2.15 -5.27
CA ARG A 124 8.81 -1.19 -5.00
C ARG A 124 7.70 -1.28 -6.04
N TYR A 125 8.05 -1.27 -7.32
CA TYR A 125 7.07 -1.41 -8.40
C TYR A 125 6.31 -2.74 -8.29
N TYR A 126 7.05 -3.84 -8.09
CA TYR A 126 6.46 -5.18 -7.96
C TYR A 126 5.47 -5.27 -6.79
N MET A 127 5.85 -4.79 -5.61
CA MET A 127 5.02 -4.83 -4.41
C MET A 127 3.82 -3.89 -4.46
N HIS A 128 3.88 -2.80 -5.23
CA HIS A 128 2.75 -1.90 -5.41
C HIS A 128 1.81 -2.31 -6.54
N THR A 129 2.26 -3.10 -7.50
CA THR A 129 1.46 -3.43 -8.69
C THR A 129 1.11 -4.91 -8.83
N GLY A 130 1.91 -5.80 -8.21
CA GLY A 130 1.85 -7.25 -8.44
C GLY A 130 2.54 -7.71 -9.73
N PHE A 131 3.16 -6.80 -10.49
CA PHE A 131 3.81 -7.08 -11.77
C PHE A 131 5.28 -6.69 -11.75
N VAL A 132 6.13 -7.47 -12.44
CA VAL A 132 7.49 -7.02 -12.73
C VAL A 132 7.46 -5.86 -13.72
N PRO A 133 8.39 -4.88 -13.60
CA PRO A 133 8.46 -3.77 -14.56
C PRO A 133 8.55 -4.27 -16.01
N ASN A 134 7.71 -3.71 -16.85
CA ASN A 134 7.64 -4.02 -18.28
C ASN A 134 7.73 -2.71 -19.09
N PRO A 135 8.66 -2.58 -20.06
CA PRO A 135 8.83 -1.34 -20.81
C PRO A 135 7.62 -0.96 -21.70
N ASN A 136 6.73 -1.91 -21.99
CA ASN A 136 5.59 -1.70 -22.87
C ASN A 136 4.29 -1.37 -22.12
N VAL A 137 4.23 -1.65 -20.82
CA VAL A 137 3.02 -1.44 -20.00
C VAL A 137 3.42 -0.93 -18.63
N GLU A 138 2.93 0.25 -18.29
CA GLU A 138 3.00 0.77 -16.93
C GLU A 138 1.72 0.38 -16.18
N HIS A 139 1.86 -0.54 -15.22
CA HIS A 139 0.73 -1.00 -14.43
C HIS A 139 0.39 -0.01 -13.32
N PRO A 140 -0.90 0.17 -13.00
CA PRO A 140 -1.31 0.99 -11.88
C PRO A 140 -0.90 0.38 -10.55
N GLY A 141 -0.49 1.24 -9.62
CA GLY A 141 -0.32 0.84 -8.22
C GLY A 141 -1.67 0.53 -7.56
N TYR A 142 -1.66 -0.30 -6.51
CA TYR A 142 -2.87 -0.64 -5.74
C TYR A 142 -3.64 0.58 -5.25
N GLY A 143 -2.94 1.66 -4.86
CA GLY A 143 -3.58 2.91 -4.46
C GLY A 143 -4.45 3.51 -5.56
N SER A 144 -3.93 3.54 -6.79
CA SER A 144 -4.68 4.02 -7.95
C SER A 144 -5.85 3.10 -8.32
N LEU A 145 -5.66 1.78 -8.24
CA LEU A 145 -6.73 0.80 -8.46
C LEU A 145 -7.86 0.95 -7.44
N ILE A 146 -7.53 1.02 -6.15
CA ILE A 146 -8.52 1.17 -5.07
C ILE A 146 -9.24 2.53 -5.20
N ALA A 147 -8.52 3.59 -5.50
CA ALA A 147 -9.10 4.91 -5.74
C ALA A 147 -10.08 4.87 -6.93
N HIS A 148 -9.70 4.25 -8.05
CA HIS A 148 -10.55 4.09 -9.22
C HIS A 148 -11.85 3.33 -8.89
N GLU A 149 -11.75 2.20 -8.20
CA GLU A 149 -12.88 1.32 -7.92
C GLU A 149 -13.81 1.87 -6.83
N LEU A 150 -13.26 2.55 -5.81
CA LEU A 150 -14.03 2.95 -4.63
C LEU A 150 -14.42 4.44 -4.58
N ALA A 151 -13.79 5.32 -5.36
CA ALA A 151 -14.09 6.76 -5.30
C ALA A 151 -15.57 7.08 -5.58
N THR A 152 -16.22 6.32 -6.46
CA THR A 152 -17.64 6.48 -6.79
C THR A 152 -18.56 6.11 -5.63
N ALA A 153 -18.07 5.39 -4.63
CA ALA A 153 -18.84 5.03 -3.43
C ALA A 153 -19.00 6.21 -2.45
N VAL A 154 -18.16 7.24 -2.59
CA VAL A 154 -18.19 8.45 -1.74
C VAL A 154 -18.43 9.68 -2.62
N PRO A 155 -19.67 9.91 -3.11
CA PRO A 155 -19.97 11.04 -4.01
C PRO A 155 -19.68 12.41 -3.41
N SER A 156 -19.63 12.50 -2.08
CA SER A 156 -19.32 13.74 -1.35
C SER A 156 -17.83 13.99 -1.17
N LEU A 157 -16.96 13.11 -1.67
CA LEU A 157 -15.51 13.26 -1.55
C LEU A 157 -15.01 14.36 -2.50
N GLU A 158 -14.52 15.45 -1.92
CA GLU A 158 -14.00 16.62 -2.64
C GLU A 158 -12.48 16.65 -2.70
N ILE A 159 -11.82 15.82 -1.88
CA ILE A 159 -10.36 15.67 -1.86
C ILE A 159 -9.93 14.45 -2.69
N PRO A 160 -8.65 14.39 -3.13
CA PRO A 160 -8.18 13.28 -3.95
C PRO A 160 -8.40 11.91 -3.29
N PRO A 161 -8.88 10.90 -4.04
CA PRO A 161 -9.20 9.58 -3.49
C PRO A 161 -7.97 8.71 -3.19
N PHE A 162 -6.78 9.15 -3.61
CA PHE A 162 -5.51 8.55 -3.27
C PHE A 162 -4.55 9.61 -2.74
N VAL A 163 -4.19 9.51 -1.47
CA VAL A 163 -3.25 10.42 -0.81
C VAL A 163 -1.99 9.66 -0.41
N SER A 164 -0.81 10.21 -0.74
CA SER A 164 0.48 9.69 -0.31
C SER A 164 1.19 10.70 0.60
N VAL A 165 1.44 10.30 1.84
CA VAL A 165 1.99 11.15 2.89
C VAL A 165 3.47 10.86 3.11
N GLY A 166 4.30 11.90 3.12
CA GLY A 166 5.73 11.80 3.40
C GLY A 166 6.58 11.22 2.27
N GLY A 167 6.00 10.97 1.10
CA GLY A 167 6.73 10.48 -0.07
C GLY A 167 5.83 10.22 -1.26
N GLY A 168 6.43 9.99 -2.42
CA GLY A 168 5.70 9.55 -3.61
C GLY A 168 5.35 8.08 -3.56
N SER A 169 4.38 7.65 -4.34
CA SER A 169 3.99 6.26 -4.55
C SER A 169 4.13 5.84 -6.01
N VAL A 170 3.78 4.58 -6.32
CA VAL A 170 3.66 4.13 -7.71
C VAL A 170 2.41 4.77 -8.32
N GLY A 171 2.57 5.23 -9.57
CA GLY A 171 1.56 6.01 -10.27
C GLY A 171 0.35 5.21 -10.76
N PRO A 172 -0.54 5.89 -11.50
CA PRO A 172 -1.80 5.32 -11.98
C PRO A 172 -1.63 4.41 -13.19
N GLY A 173 -0.44 4.33 -13.79
CA GLY A 173 -0.19 3.57 -15.02
C GLY A 173 -1.22 3.90 -16.11
N PHE A 174 -1.82 2.87 -16.70
CA PHE A 174 -2.81 3.03 -17.78
C PHE A 174 -4.18 3.55 -17.33
N LEU A 175 -4.42 3.74 -16.03
CA LEU A 175 -5.70 4.32 -15.55
C LEU A 175 -5.82 5.83 -15.78
N GLY A 176 -4.70 6.51 -16.08
CA GLY A 176 -4.70 7.97 -16.30
C GLY A 176 -4.47 8.80 -15.04
N THR A 177 -4.13 10.07 -15.25
CA THR A 177 -3.65 11.01 -14.22
C THR A 177 -4.69 11.37 -13.15
N THR A 178 -5.95 11.21 -13.43
CA THR A 178 -7.05 11.41 -12.46
C THR A 178 -6.88 10.57 -11.20
N TRP A 179 -6.24 9.39 -11.32
CA TRP A 179 -6.04 8.43 -10.25
C TRP A 179 -4.61 8.41 -9.68
N ALA A 180 -3.82 9.45 -10.03
CA ALA A 180 -2.48 9.61 -9.50
C ALA A 180 -2.49 9.91 -8.00
N PRO A 181 -1.44 9.50 -7.25
CA PRO A 181 -1.31 9.83 -5.85
C PRO A 181 -1.19 11.34 -5.64
N PHE A 182 -2.00 11.88 -4.75
CA PHE A 182 -1.85 13.24 -4.26
C PHE A 182 -0.83 13.27 -3.14
N VAL A 183 0.35 13.80 -3.43
CA VAL A 183 1.48 13.75 -2.50
C VAL A 183 1.48 14.98 -1.58
N VAL A 184 1.47 14.71 -0.27
CA VAL A 184 1.53 15.75 0.77
C VAL A 184 2.65 15.49 1.76
N SER A 185 3.12 16.56 2.42
CA SER A 185 4.04 16.42 3.54
C SER A 185 3.32 15.86 4.78
N SER A 186 4.08 15.36 5.75
CA SER A 186 3.54 14.95 7.06
C SER A 186 3.00 16.13 7.89
N GLN A 187 3.30 17.36 7.50
CA GLN A 187 2.77 18.57 8.14
C GLN A 187 1.37 18.93 7.62
N GLY A 188 0.89 18.25 6.58
CA GLY A 188 -0.40 18.56 5.96
C GLY A 188 -0.39 19.76 5.04
N ASP A 189 0.81 20.24 4.66
CA ASP A 189 0.94 21.36 3.73
C ASP A 189 0.48 20.95 2.34
N VAL A 190 -0.70 21.42 1.98
CA VAL A 190 -1.21 21.34 0.60
C VAL A 190 -0.80 22.60 -0.13
N LYS A 191 0.13 22.44 -1.08
CA LYS A 191 0.66 23.59 -1.85
C LYS A 191 -0.37 24.14 -2.83
N ASN A 192 -0.26 25.45 -3.09
CA ASN A 192 -1.05 26.13 -4.12
C ASN A 192 -2.58 26.12 -3.90
N LEU A 193 -3.05 26.09 -2.65
CA LEU A 193 -4.46 26.20 -2.33
C LEU A 193 -5.01 27.63 -2.55
N GLU A 194 -4.13 28.63 -2.45
CA GLU A 194 -4.52 30.01 -2.68
C GLU A 194 -4.30 30.41 -4.15
N SER A 195 -5.32 31.02 -4.73
CA SER A 195 -5.18 31.59 -6.07
C SER A 195 -4.32 32.85 -6.03
N SER A 196 -3.31 32.91 -6.88
CA SER A 196 -2.49 34.13 -7.09
C SER A 196 -3.23 35.25 -7.85
N VAL A 197 -4.47 35.03 -8.24
CA VAL A 197 -5.29 36.00 -8.99
C VAL A 197 -6.68 36.11 -8.34
N SER A 198 -7.39 37.22 -8.66
CA SER A 198 -8.77 37.38 -8.17
C SER A 198 -9.70 36.26 -8.68
N GLN A 199 -10.79 36.03 -8.00
CA GLN A 199 -11.77 34.99 -8.33
C GLN A 199 -12.34 35.18 -9.74
N GLU A 200 -12.65 36.43 -10.14
CA GLU A 200 -13.16 36.71 -11.49
C GLU A 200 -12.13 36.35 -12.57
N ARG A 201 -10.85 36.64 -12.30
CA ARG A 201 -9.76 36.31 -13.22
C ARG A 201 -9.50 34.80 -13.28
N LEU A 202 -9.65 34.08 -12.16
CA LEU A 202 -9.56 32.61 -12.13
C LEU A 202 -10.70 32.01 -12.98
N VAL A 203 -11.94 32.44 -12.78
CA VAL A 203 -13.10 31.98 -13.56
C VAL A 203 -12.89 32.23 -15.05
N SER A 204 -12.42 33.43 -15.42
CA SER A 204 -12.14 33.77 -16.83
C SER A 204 -11.05 32.85 -17.44
N ARG A 205 -9.98 32.55 -16.70
CA ARG A 205 -8.93 31.63 -17.13
C ARG A 205 -9.45 30.20 -17.34
N LEU A 206 -10.30 29.72 -16.42
CA LEU A 206 -10.91 28.38 -16.53
C LEU A 206 -11.85 28.28 -17.72
N GLN A 207 -12.62 29.33 -18.01
CA GLN A 207 -13.48 29.40 -19.21
C GLN A 207 -12.66 29.38 -20.51
N MET A 208 -11.55 30.13 -20.57
CA MET A 208 -10.64 30.11 -21.73
C MET A 208 -9.98 28.73 -21.90
N LEU A 209 -9.54 28.11 -20.81
CA LEU A 209 -8.97 26.76 -20.85
C LEU A 209 -10.01 25.76 -21.37
N ALA A 210 -11.22 25.76 -20.84
CA ALA A 210 -12.31 24.91 -21.30
C ALA A 210 -12.62 25.08 -22.80
N ALA A 211 -12.54 26.32 -23.33
CA ALA A 211 -12.76 26.56 -24.75
C ALA A 211 -11.65 25.94 -25.63
N ILE A 212 -10.40 25.98 -25.16
CA ILE A 212 -9.26 25.34 -25.85
C ILE A 212 -9.40 23.81 -25.80
N GLU A 213 -9.67 23.25 -24.60
CA GLU A 213 -9.81 21.80 -24.41
C GLU A 213 -10.98 21.24 -25.21
N ASN A 214 -12.11 21.94 -25.29
CA ASN A 214 -13.25 21.54 -26.11
C ASN A 214 -12.85 21.27 -27.57
N ARG A 215 -11.99 22.13 -28.13
CA ARG A 215 -11.48 21.92 -29.48
C ARG A 215 -10.69 20.61 -29.62
N PHE A 216 -9.77 20.33 -28.67
CA PHE A 216 -9.00 19.09 -28.69
C PHE A 216 -9.87 17.83 -28.51
N ILE A 217 -10.88 17.91 -27.63
CA ILE A 217 -11.83 16.82 -27.41
C ILE A 217 -12.68 16.58 -28.68
N GLN A 218 -13.18 17.63 -29.31
CA GLN A 218 -13.95 17.52 -30.56
C GLN A 218 -13.12 16.96 -31.71
N GLU A 219 -11.83 17.30 -31.77
CA GLU A 219 -10.89 16.75 -32.75
C GLU A 219 -10.46 15.30 -32.42
N ARG A 220 -11.00 14.69 -31.33
CA ARG A 220 -10.73 13.32 -30.87
C ARG A 220 -9.24 13.03 -30.69
N ARG A 221 -8.54 13.92 -30.00
CA ARG A 221 -7.10 13.80 -29.72
C ARG A 221 -6.79 12.90 -28.50
N GLY A 222 -7.57 11.84 -28.31
CA GLY A 222 -7.42 10.87 -27.22
C GLY A 222 -8.06 11.32 -25.91
N GLN A 223 -7.79 10.57 -24.83
CA GLN A 223 -8.36 10.79 -23.51
C GLN A 223 -7.70 11.93 -22.72
N LEU A 224 -6.45 12.27 -23.04
CA LEU A 224 -5.65 13.26 -22.29
C LEU A 224 -6.32 14.62 -22.03
N PRO A 225 -7.03 15.25 -23.00
CA PRO A 225 -7.69 16.53 -22.72
C PRO A 225 -8.87 16.42 -21.74
N GLU A 226 -9.55 15.29 -21.73
CA GLU A 226 -10.64 15.00 -20.79
C GLU A 226 -10.09 14.78 -19.39
N ASP A 227 -9.04 13.98 -19.25
CA ASP A 227 -8.33 13.74 -17.99
C ASP A 227 -7.79 15.06 -17.41
N HIS A 228 -7.19 15.91 -18.24
CA HIS A 228 -6.66 17.21 -17.82
C HIS A 228 -7.78 18.11 -17.28
N ARG A 229 -8.92 18.17 -17.97
CA ARG A 229 -10.09 18.94 -17.52
C ARG A 229 -10.60 18.45 -16.17
N GLU A 230 -10.68 17.14 -15.98
CA GLU A 230 -11.13 16.54 -14.72
C GLU A 230 -10.16 16.90 -13.59
N VAL A 231 -8.85 16.77 -13.80
CA VAL A 231 -7.83 17.13 -12.80
C VAL A 231 -7.91 18.61 -12.42
N VAL A 232 -8.05 19.51 -13.41
CA VAL A 232 -8.21 20.95 -13.14
C VAL A 232 -9.48 21.23 -12.37
N GLY A 233 -10.61 20.62 -12.75
CA GLY A 233 -11.88 20.75 -12.04
C GLY A 233 -11.78 20.31 -10.57
N LYS A 234 -11.22 19.14 -10.32
CA LYS A 234 -10.96 18.61 -8.97
C LYS A 234 -10.02 19.51 -8.17
N SER A 235 -8.99 20.08 -8.80
CA SER A 235 -8.06 21.00 -8.14
C SER A 235 -8.76 22.28 -7.68
N VAL A 236 -9.64 22.84 -8.49
CA VAL A 236 -10.43 24.03 -8.14
C VAL A 236 -11.42 23.72 -7.01
N GLN A 237 -12.07 22.55 -7.05
CA GLN A 237 -12.97 22.10 -5.99
C GLN A 237 -12.21 21.93 -4.67
N LEU A 238 -11.03 21.32 -4.71
CA LEU A 238 -10.16 21.15 -3.55
C LEU A 238 -9.84 22.48 -2.86
N MET A 239 -9.55 23.54 -3.63
CA MET A 239 -9.18 24.87 -3.09
C MET A 239 -10.24 25.46 -2.15
N SER A 240 -11.50 25.07 -2.25
CA SER A 240 -12.62 25.56 -1.44
C SER A 240 -13.25 24.50 -0.54
N SER A 241 -12.68 23.30 -0.49
CA SER A 241 -13.25 22.19 0.26
C SER A 241 -13.03 22.32 1.76
N SER A 242 -14.09 22.13 2.53
CA SER A 242 -14.00 21.99 3.99
C SER A 242 -13.26 20.71 4.42
N GLN A 243 -13.19 19.71 3.55
CA GLN A 243 -12.47 18.44 3.83
C GLN A 243 -10.95 18.63 3.89
N LEU A 244 -10.41 19.78 3.47
CA LEU A 244 -9.01 20.15 3.67
C LEU A 244 -8.59 20.12 5.15
N ALA A 245 -9.52 20.32 6.07
CA ALA A 245 -9.28 20.17 7.51
C ALA A 245 -8.73 18.76 7.87
N ALA A 246 -9.01 17.74 7.07
CA ALA A 246 -8.47 16.39 7.31
C ALA A 246 -6.94 16.33 7.22
N PHE A 247 -6.29 17.24 6.48
CA PHE A 247 -4.83 17.35 6.40
C PHE A 247 -4.23 18.08 7.61
N GLN A 248 -5.01 18.84 8.37
CA GLN A 248 -4.54 19.68 9.47
C GLN A 248 -4.46 18.88 10.78
N VAL A 249 -3.40 18.09 10.95
CA VAL A 249 -3.21 17.25 12.15
C VAL A 249 -3.02 18.06 13.43
N SER A 250 -2.62 19.34 13.32
CA SER A 250 -2.50 20.27 14.44
C SER A 250 -3.83 20.65 15.11
N GLU A 251 -4.95 20.40 14.43
CA GLU A 251 -6.29 20.62 15.01
C GLU A 251 -6.70 19.51 15.99
N GLU A 252 -6.02 18.37 15.98
CA GLU A 252 -6.27 17.31 16.95
C GLU A 252 -5.79 17.71 18.36
N PRO A 253 -6.48 17.22 19.41
CA PRO A 253 -6.03 17.45 20.78
C PRO A 253 -4.57 17.01 20.98
N ALA A 254 -3.82 17.75 21.80
CA ALA A 254 -2.40 17.46 22.05
C ALA A 254 -2.18 16.01 22.54
N SER A 255 -3.07 15.49 23.37
CA SER A 255 -3.00 14.09 23.85
C SER A 255 -3.14 13.05 22.71
N VAL A 256 -3.90 13.37 21.66
CA VAL A 256 -4.01 12.51 20.46
C VAL A 256 -2.72 12.60 19.65
N GLN A 257 -2.21 13.82 19.40
CA GLN A 257 -0.96 14.01 18.67
C GLN A 257 0.21 13.32 19.39
N GLU A 258 0.31 13.45 20.71
CA GLU A 258 1.32 12.78 21.53
C GLU A 258 1.23 11.24 21.39
N ARG A 259 0.03 10.67 21.38
CA ARG A 259 -0.17 9.22 21.23
C ARG A 259 0.47 8.66 19.95
N TYR A 260 0.36 9.36 18.83
CA TYR A 260 0.99 8.99 17.56
C TYR A 260 2.50 9.30 17.51
N GLY A 261 2.97 10.23 18.32
CA GLY A 261 4.35 10.72 18.35
C GLY A 261 4.59 11.89 17.39
N GLU A 262 5.60 12.69 17.71
CA GLU A 262 5.91 13.95 17.00
C GLU A 262 6.77 13.76 15.75
N THR A 263 6.97 12.52 15.32
CA THR A 263 7.72 12.22 14.11
C THR A 263 6.89 12.46 12.84
N ASP A 264 7.55 12.59 11.68
CA ASP A 264 6.86 12.70 10.41
C ASP A 264 5.95 11.50 10.12
N PHE A 265 6.40 10.31 10.52
CA PHE A 265 5.61 9.10 10.36
C PHE A 265 4.39 9.07 11.29
N GLY A 266 4.57 9.49 12.56
CA GLY A 266 3.47 9.61 13.52
C GLY A 266 2.39 10.58 13.05
N ARG A 267 2.80 11.79 12.61
CA ARG A 267 1.88 12.76 12.00
C ARG A 267 1.21 12.20 10.73
N GLY A 268 1.96 11.48 9.89
CA GLY A 268 1.43 10.83 8.70
C GLY A 268 0.36 9.78 9.03
N CYS A 269 0.57 8.96 10.05
CA CYS A 269 -0.42 7.98 10.51
C CYS A 269 -1.68 8.66 11.08
N LEU A 270 -1.52 9.75 11.83
CA LEU A 270 -2.65 10.54 12.32
C LEU A 270 -3.44 11.17 11.17
N MET A 271 -2.74 11.71 10.18
CA MET A 271 -3.37 12.24 8.95
C MET A 271 -4.11 11.15 8.19
N ALA A 272 -3.52 9.94 8.06
CA ALA A 272 -4.17 8.83 7.38
C ALA A 272 -5.49 8.44 8.06
N ARG A 273 -5.56 8.43 9.40
CA ARG A 273 -6.80 8.21 10.15
C ARG A 273 -7.85 9.29 9.81
N ARG A 274 -7.48 10.58 9.84
CA ARG A 274 -8.39 11.69 9.50
C ARG A 274 -8.90 11.61 8.06
N LEU A 275 -8.03 11.23 7.13
CA LEU A 275 -8.39 11.08 5.71
C LEU A 275 -9.39 9.94 5.47
N VAL A 276 -9.21 8.78 6.12
CA VAL A 276 -10.18 7.69 5.98
C VAL A 276 -11.52 8.01 6.66
N GLU A 277 -11.53 8.81 7.74
CA GLU A 277 -12.76 9.28 8.37
C GLU A 277 -13.64 10.15 7.44
N VAL A 278 -13.02 10.94 6.57
CA VAL A 278 -13.76 11.75 5.57
C VAL A 278 -14.03 10.96 4.28
N GLY A 279 -13.62 9.69 4.21
CA GLY A 279 -13.97 8.78 3.13
C GLY A 279 -12.89 8.61 2.04
N VAL A 280 -11.63 9.01 2.28
CA VAL A 280 -10.54 8.71 1.34
C VAL A 280 -10.32 7.20 1.27
N PRO A 281 -10.47 6.58 0.09
CA PRO A 281 -10.41 5.12 -0.03
C PRO A 281 -8.99 4.55 0.08
N PHE A 282 -7.95 5.32 -0.23
CA PHE A 282 -6.58 4.85 -0.09
C PHE A 282 -5.61 5.93 0.38
N VAL A 283 -4.88 5.61 1.45
CA VAL A 283 -3.82 6.47 1.98
C VAL A 283 -2.53 5.66 2.10
N GLU A 284 -1.42 6.16 1.56
CA GLU A 284 -0.09 5.60 1.77
C GLU A 284 0.70 6.51 2.70
N VAL A 285 1.31 5.92 3.74
CA VAL A 285 2.21 6.64 4.67
C VAL A 285 3.60 6.05 4.55
N ASN A 286 4.56 6.88 4.17
CA ASN A 286 5.92 6.45 3.89
C ASN A 286 6.83 6.56 5.11
N LEU A 287 7.54 5.47 5.45
CA LEU A 287 8.63 5.44 6.43
C LEU A 287 9.86 4.85 5.76
N GLY A 288 10.80 5.71 5.35
CA GLY A 288 12.05 5.29 4.73
C GLY A 288 13.14 4.90 5.74
N GLY A 289 14.31 4.49 5.19
CA GLY A 289 15.52 4.24 5.98
C GLY A 289 15.63 2.81 6.53
N TRP A 290 15.02 1.83 5.86
CA TRP A 290 15.12 0.42 6.21
C TRP A 290 16.22 -0.32 5.45
N ASP A 291 17.00 0.38 4.60
CA ASP A 291 18.11 -0.19 3.86
C ASP A 291 19.38 -0.24 4.73
N ASN A 292 19.45 -1.20 5.65
CA ASN A 292 20.47 -1.27 6.69
C ASN A 292 21.53 -2.34 6.40
N HIS A 293 22.50 -2.03 5.52
CA HIS A 293 23.67 -2.85 5.24
C HIS A 293 24.76 -2.79 6.31
N SER A 294 24.61 -1.94 7.30
CA SER A 294 25.50 -1.81 8.45
C SER A 294 24.73 -1.43 9.70
N ASN A 295 25.22 -1.84 10.87
CA ASN A 295 24.65 -1.49 12.19
C ASN A 295 23.12 -1.60 12.24
N ILE A 296 22.54 -2.66 11.66
CA ILE A 296 21.09 -2.81 11.54
C ILE A 296 20.41 -2.79 12.92
N PHE A 297 20.98 -3.48 13.90
CA PHE A 297 20.35 -3.63 15.21
C PHE A 297 20.30 -2.31 15.97
N GLY A 298 21.38 -1.50 15.97
CA GLY A 298 21.36 -0.16 16.54
C GLY A 298 20.35 0.76 15.85
N THR A 299 20.32 0.75 14.50
CA THR A 299 19.37 1.56 13.74
C THR A 299 17.92 1.15 14.01
N LEU A 300 17.63 -0.16 14.08
CA LEU A 300 16.29 -0.65 14.39
C LEU A 300 15.88 -0.31 15.81
N ALA A 301 16.73 -0.59 16.81
CA ALA A 301 16.42 -0.40 18.24
C ALA A 301 16.19 1.07 18.59
N ASP A 302 17.08 1.97 18.11
CA ASP A 302 17.12 3.35 18.55
C ASP A 302 16.20 4.28 17.76
N GLN A 303 15.86 3.91 16.51
CA GLN A 303 15.17 4.83 15.59
C GLN A 303 13.93 4.25 14.93
N ARG A 304 14.07 3.08 14.25
CA ARG A 304 13.01 2.60 13.36
C ARG A 304 11.86 1.95 14.11
N LEU A 305 12.17 1.01 14.99
CA LEU A 305 11.14 0.25 15.71
C LEU A 305 10.37 1.09 16.72
N PRO A 306 11.00 1.97 17.54
CA PRO A 306 10.23 2.85 18.43
C PRO A 306 9.27 3.79 17.70
N ASN A 307 9.69 4.34 16.55
CA ASN A 307 8.84 5.19 15.73
C ASN A 307 7.68 4.40 15.12
N LEU A 308 7.97 3.24 14.54
CA LEU A 308 6.95 2.35 13.96
C LEU A 308 5.96 1.88 15.01
N ASP A 309 6.47 1.36 16.13
CA ASP A 309 5.67 0.79 17.22
C ASP A 309 4.64 1.79 17.76
N ARG A 310 5.11 3.01 18.06
CA ARG A 310 4.25 4.06 18.57
C ARG A 310 3.16 4.46 17.58
N ALA A 311 3.55 4.80 16.36
CA ALA A 311 2.62 5.35 15.37
C ALA A 311 1.62 4.30 14.86
N MET A 312 2.09 3.07 14.55
CA MET A 312 1.22 2.00 14.05
C MET A 312 0.26 1.50 15.13
N SER A 313 0.72 1.31 16.38
CA SER A 313 -0.17 0.90 17.46
C SER A 313 -1.23 1.96 17.78
N ALA A 314 -0.85 3.25 17.74
CA ALA A 314 -1.80 4.35 17.92
C ALA A 314 -2.85 4.37 16.80
N LEU A 315 -2.42 4.19 15.55
CA LEU A 315 -3.34 4.13 14.40
C LEU A 315 -4.36 3.00 14.54
N ILE A 316 -3.91 1.79 14.85
CA ILE A 316 -4.79 0.62 14.99
C ILE A 316 -5.77 0.83 16.14
N ALA A 317 -5.29 1.27 17.30
CA ALA A 317 -6.15 1.54 18.46
C ALA A 317 -7.18 2.64 18.17
N ASP A 318 -6.77 3.74 17.53
CA ASP A 318 -7.65 4.87 17.23
C ASP A 318 -8.75 4.48 16.21
N LEU A 319 -8.41 3.70 15.18
CA LEU A 319 -9.38 3.15 14.24
C LEU A 319 -10.38 2.21 14.93
N ALA A 320 -9.91 1.37 15.86
CA ALA A 320 -10.75 0.48 16.65
C ALA A 320 -11.68 1.26 17.60
N ASP A 321 -11.13 2.23 18.36
CA ASP A 321 -11.88 3.07 19.30
C ASP A 321 -13.01 3.87 18.60
N ARG A 322 -12.80 4.22 17.33
CA ARG A 322 -13.75 4.94 16.48
C ARG A 322 -14.73 4.03 15.74
N GLY A 323 -14.55 2.71 15.83
CA GLY A 323 -15.41 1.73 15.15
C GLY A 323 -15.25 1.69 13.63
N ILE A 324 -14.14 2.19 13.10
CA ILE A 324 -13.85 2.18 11.65
C ILE A 324 -12.74 1.19 11.25
N LEU A 325 -12.18 0.44 12.20
CA LEU A 325 -11.17 -0.58 11.88
C LEU A 325 -11.76 -1.70 11.01
N ASP A 326 -13.02 -2.10 11.24
CA ASP A 326 -13.68 -3.17 10.46
C ASP A 326 -13.88 -2.79 8.98
N THR A 327 -13.81 -1.50 8.67
CA THR A 327 -13.95 -0.99 7.29
C THR A 327 -12.63 -0.45 6.72
N THR A 328 -11.54 -0.48 7.49
CA THR A 328 -10.24 0.07 7.09
C THR A 328 -9.16 -1.00 7.21
N ALA A 329 -8.61 -1.44 6.08
CA ALA A 329 -7.45 -2.34 6.06
C ALA A 329 -6.17 -1.55 6.30
N VAL A 330 -5.43 -1.87 7.37
CA VAL A 330 -4.07 -1.32 7.59
C VAL A 330 -3.05 -2.36 7.13
N ILE A 331 -2.22 -2.00 6.16
CA ILE A 331 -1.25 -2.90 5.52
C ILE A 331 0.15 -2.38 5.81
N TRP A 332 0.99 -3.19 6.45
CA TRP A 332 2.41 -2.91 6.65
C TRP A 332 3.23 -3.77 5.71
N MET A 333 4.08 -3.18 4.87
CA MET A 333 4.98 -3.91 3.99
C MET A 333 6.14 -3.05 3.48
N GLY A 334 7.18 -3.71 2.93
CA GLY A 334 8.26 -3.10 2.18
C GLY A 334 8.50 -3.86 0.88
N GLU A 335 9.55 -3.49 0.14
CA GLU A 335 9.79 -4.00 -1.21
C GLU A 335 10.36 -5.41 -1.27
N PHE A 336 11.13 -5.85 -0.27
CA PHE A 336 11.73 -7.19 -0.17
C PHE A 336 12.21 -7.49 1.26
N GLY A 337 12.66 -8.70 1.49
CA GLY A 337 13.26 -9.14 2.74
C GLY A 337 14.76 -8.88 2.84
N ARG A 338 15.37 -9.33 3.95
CA ARG A 338 16.81 -9.22 4.19
C ARG A 338 17.42 -10.59 4.38
N THR A 339 18.73 -10.71 4.04
CA THR A 339 19.47 -11.95 4.20
C THR A 339 19.38 -12.49 5.63
N PRO A 340 19.19 -13.80 5.81
CA PRO A 340 19.31 -14.42 7.12
C PRO A 340 20.68 -14.19 7.75
N THR A 341 21.74 -14.21 6.96
CA THR A 341 23.12 -13.97 7.42
C THR A 341 23.35 -12.49 7.73
N ILE A 342 23.88 -12.22 8.90
CA ILE A 342 24.38 -10.90 9.30
C ILE A 342 25.74 -10.73 8.64
N ASN A 343 25.93 -9.65 7.87
CA ASN A 343 27.18 -9.37 7.16
C ASN A 343 28.27 -8.83 8.09
N GLY A 344 29.50 -8.68 7.57
CA GLY A 344 30.67 -8.24 8.34
C GLY A 344 30.57 -6.81 8.92
N ASN A 345 29.62 -6.01 8.46
CA ASN A 345 29.34 -4.66 8.94
C ASN A 345 28.19 -4.61 9.99
N GLY A 346 27.71 -5.77 10.43
CA GLY A 346 26.58 -5.87 11.36
C GLY A 346 25.26 -5.46 10.74
N GLY A 347 25.10 -5.62 9.44
CA GLY A 347 23.89 -5.34 8.68
C GLY A 347 23.34 -6.59 8.00
N ARG A 348 22.28 -6.41 7.20
CA ARG A 348 21.73 -7.46 6.35
C ARG A 348 21.56 -6.95 4.91
N ASP A 349 21.89 -7.78 3.94
CA ASP A 349 21.79 -7.44 2.53
C ASP A 349 20.42 -7.76 1.95
N HIS A 350 20.18 -7.42 0.67
CA HIS A 350 18.93 -7.68 -0.01
C HIS A 350 18.68 -9.19 -0.20
N TRP A 351 17.44 -9.60 -0.05
CA TRP A 351 17.06 -11.01 -0.19
C TRP A 351 15.79 -11.21 -1.00
#